data_99422a0c24536664ae44810204db6011
#
_entry.id   99422a0c24536664ae44810204db6011
#
_cell.length_a   1.000
_cell.length_b   1.000
_cell.length_c   1.000
_cell.angle_alpha   90.00
_cell.angle_beta   90.00
_cell.angle_gamma   90.00
#
_symmetry.space_group_name_H-M   'P 1'
#
loop_
_entity.id
_entity.type
_entity.pdbx_description
1 polymer ?
#
loop_
_entity_poly.entity_id
_entity_poly.type
_entity_poly.pdbx_seq_one_letter_code
_entity_poly.pdbx_strand_id
1 'polypeptide(L)'
;MLLQRRALLLSGLALPAAVVPAPSAQQLTLAAASDLRFALDELVQGFRATRPSAQVDVVYGSSGKLSAQIQNGAPFDIFFSADQAYAVALQRLNLTHGDVRPYAVGQLALWSLDPELGRLGLDEVVRHPRVKRFAIANPEHAPYGQRAMEALRQRGLLDAVQRKLVLGDNVSQAAQFVQTGAAQAGLVSSALLLSPTLAGQGAWTRVPQAWHSPLVQALVVLRRAAASTLAAELVQHLQTPAVQALWQRYGFTLPQAASTGARP
;
A
#
# COMPACT_ATOMS: atom_id res chain seq x y z
N MET A 1 84.93 39.40 7.69
CA MET A 1 84.24 38.53 8.73
C MET A 1 82.79 38.35 8.30
N LEU A 2 82.57 37.19 7.69
CA LEU A 2 81.22 36.83 7.16
C LEU A 2 80.53 35.88 8.16
N LEU A 3 79.43 36.32 8.71
CA LEU A 3 78.54 35.51 9.57
C LEU A 3 77.43 34.86 8.67
N GLN A 4 77.56 33.53 8.48
CA GLN A 4 76.52 32.72 7.84
C GLN A 4 75.40 32.42 8.84
N ARG A 5 74.20 32.87 8.57
CA ARG A 5 72.96 32.43 9.25
C ARG A 5 72.44 31.18 8.58
N ARG A 6 72.45 30.04 9.29
CA ARG A 6 71.79 28.78 8.91
C ARG A 6 70.33 28.92 9.24
N ALA A 7 69.42 28.89 8.24
CA ALA A 7 68.00 28.71 8.41
C ALA A 7 67.68 27.23 8.53
N LEU A 8 67.10 26.81 9.66
CA LEU A 8 66.50 25.47 9.82
C LEU A 8 65.13 25.51 9.17
N LEU A 9 64.93 24.71 8.13
CA LEU A 9 63.60 24.40 7.56
C LEU A 9 62.97 23.24 8.34
N LEU A 10 61.95 23.55 9.15
CA LEU A 10 61.07 22.56 9.78
C LEU A 10 60.06 22.08 8.71
N SER A 11 60.25 20.90 8.14
CA SER A 11 59.29 20.24 7.28
C SER A 11 58.22 19.63 8.15
N GLY A 12 57.06 20.29 8.23
CA GLY A 12 55.87 19.72 8.89
C GLY A 12 55.27 18.59 8.04
N LEU A 13 55.30 17.36 8.54
CA LEU A 13 54.57 16.24 7.97
C LEU A 13 53.07 16.49 8.24
N ALA A 14 52.31 16.86 7.23
CA ALA A 14 50.86 16.89 7.28
C ALA A 14 50.33 15.44 7.08
N LEU A 15 49.83 14.82 8.15
CA LEU A 15 49.13 13.53 8.05
C LEU A 15 47.79 13.75 7.32
N PRO A 16 47.47 12.95 6.29
CA PRO A 16 46.18 13.03 5.63
C PRO A 16 45.08 12.61 6.64
N ALA A 17 44.15 13.54 6.93
CA ALA A 17 42.94 13.20 7.68
C ALA A 17 42.16 12.17 6.87
N ALA A 18 42.00 10.96 7.42
CA ALA A 18 41.11 9.96 6.86
C ALA A 18 39.69 10.51 6.87
N VAL A 19 39.16 10.85 5.70
CA VAL A 19 37.75 11.17 5.51
C VAL A 19 36.98 9.88 5.73
N VAL A 20 36.45 9.69 6.94
CA VAL A 20 35.48 8.63 7.22
C VAL A 20 34.23 8.99 6.38
N PRO A 21 33.83 8.18 5.40
CA PRO A 21 32.61 8.47 4.66
C PRO A 21 31.45 8.49 5.65
N ALA A 22 30.71 9.61 5.67
CA ALA A 22 29.44 9.66 6.42
C ALA A 22 28.58 8.47 6.00
N PRO A 23 27.91 7.78 6.93
CA PRO A 23 27.04 6.68 6.58
C PRO A 23 26.03 7.19 5.54
N SER A 24 26.05 6.61 4.35
CA SER A 24 25.09 6.95 3.29
C SER A 24 23.70 6.79 3.87
N ALA A 25 22.88 7.85 3.82
CA ALA A 25 21.51 7.80 4.26
C ALA A 25 20.85 6.61 3.53
N GLN A 26 20.44 5.61 4.31
CA GLN A 26 19.77 4.44 3.75
C GLN A 26 18.35 4.88 3.37
N GLN A 27 18.08 4.98 2.08
CA GLN A 27 16.81 5.46 1.56
C GLN A 27 16.08 4.33 0.84
N LEU A 28 14.78 4.25 1.08
CA LEU A 28 13.84 3.39 0.35
C LEU A 28 12.69 4.22 -0.19
N THR A 29 12.29 3.92 -1.42
CA THR A 29 11.05 4.42 -2.01
C THR A 29 10.09 3.25 -2.21
N LEU A 30 8.98 3.26 -1.49
CA LEU A 30 7.95 2.23 -1.55
C LEU A 30 6.85 2.64 -2.52
N ALA A 31 6.45 1.72 -3.40
CA ALA A 31 5.20 1.82 -4.15
C ALA A 31 4.12 1.04 -3.40
N ALA A 32 3.02 1.65 -3.01
CA ALA A 32 2.02 0.98 -2.18
C ALA A 32 0.58 1.23 -2.65
N ALA A 33 -0.23 0.19 -2.61
CA ALA A 33 -1.66 0.30 -2.83
C ALA A 33 -2.29 1.26 -1.80
N SER A 34 -3.19 2.12 -2.27
CA SER A 34 -3.67 3.27 -1.48
C SER A 34 -4.52 2.91 -0.27
N ASP A 35 -5.06 1.70 -0.21
CA ASP A 35 -5.77 1.18 0.96
C ASP A 35 -4.85 0.99 2.18
N LEU A 36 -3.54 0.89 1.94
CA LEU A 36 -2.52 0.77 2.99
C LEU A 36 -2.15 2.10 3.65
N ARG A 37 -2.59 3.23 3.09
CA ARG A 37 -2.05 4.55 3.44
C ARG A 37 -1.80 4.73 4.93
N PHE A 38 -2.82 4.56 5.75
CA PHE A 38 -2.71 4.82 7.19
C PHE A 38 -1.95 3.71 7.92
N ALA A 39 -2.20 2.46 7.56
CA ALA A 39 -1.53 1.31 8.18
C ALA A 39 -0.03 1.28 7.85
N LEU A 40 0.35 1.57 6.60
CA LEU A 40 1.75 1.57 6.18
C LEU A 40 2.49 2.81 6.68
N ASP A 41 1.84 3.98 6.77
CA ASP A 41 2.44 5.18 7.38
C ASP A 41 2.79 4.92 8.85
N GLU A 42 1.89 4.29 9.61
CA GLU A 42 2.14 3.92 11.01
C GLU A 42 3.26 2.86 11.13
N LEU A 43 3.26 1.86 10.24
CA LEU A 43 4.31 0.86 10.17
C LEU A 43 5.67 1.49 9.90
N VAL A 44 5.76 2.36 8.90
CA VAL A 44 7.00 3.07 8.53
C VAL A 44 7.47 3.96 9.69
N GLN A 45 6.56 4.63 10.39
CA GLN A 45 6.89 5.40 11.58
C GLN A 45 7.50 4.52 12.67
N GLY A 46 6.90 3.35 12.96
CA GLY A 46 7.42 2.37 13.92
C GLY A 46 8.79 1.82 13.51
N PHE A 47 8.97 1.53 12.22
CA PHE A 47 10.26 1.07 11.68
C PHE A 47 11.35 2.15 11.84
N ARG A 48 11.06 3.40 11.50
CA ARG A 48 11.99 4.54 11.68
C ARG A 48 12.37 4.78 13.14
N ALA A 49 11.47 4.54 14.10
CA ALA A 49 11.79 4.66 15.52
C ALA A 49 12.95 3.72 15.93
N THR A 50 13.07 2.56 15.29
CA THR A 50 14.17 1.60 15.50
C THR A 50 15.36 1.83 14.56
N ARG A 51 15.23 2.70 13.56
CA ARG A 51 16.25 3.01 12.53
C ARG A 51 16.24 4.52 12.22
N PRO A 52 16.73 5.37 13.14
CA PRO A 52 16.62 6.84 12.98
C PRO A 52 17.30 7.40 11.72
N SER A 53 18.30 6.71 11.17
CA SER A 53 18.99 7.10 9.92
C SER A 53 18.25 6.66 8.65
N ALA A 54 17.21 5.82 8.77
CA ALA A 54 16.46 5.33 7.61
C ALA A 54 15.51 6.40 7.07
N GLN A 55 15.60 6.65 5.77
CA GLN A 55 14.63 7.44 5.03
C GLN A 55 13.75 6.50 4.21
N VAL A 56 12.45 6.53 4.46
CA VAL A 56 11.48 5.68 3.75
C VAL A 56 10.36 6.56 3.22
N ASP A 57 10.30 6.72 1.91
CA ASP A 57 9.25 7.46 1.23
C ASP A 57 8.22 6.49 0.66
N VAL A 58 6.94 6.86 0.71
CA VAL A 58 5.86 6.01 0.21
C VAL A 58 5.05 6.74 -0.85
N VAL A 59 4.94 6.14 -2.02
CA VAL A 59 4.09 6.60 -3.12
C VAL A 59 2.84 5.72 -3.18
N TYR A 60 1.69 6.33 -2.93
CA TYR A 60 0.40 5.64 -2.93
C TYR A 60 -0.32 5.77 -4.27
N GLY A 61 -0.88 4.64 -4.73
CA GLY A 61 -1.62 4.59 -5.99
C GLY A 61 -2.49 3.33 -6.11
N SER A 62 -3.04 3.10 -7.30
CA SER A 62 -3.64 1.79 -7.61
C SER A 62 -2.54 0.80 -8.00
N SER A 63 -2.71 -0.46 -7.62
CA SER A 63 -1.70 -1.51 -7.87
C SER A 63 -1.35 -1.65 -9.35
N GLY A 64 -2.34 -1.53 -10.25
CA GLY A 64 -2.10 -1.63 -11.68
C GLY A 64 -1.26 -0.48 -12.23
N LYS A 65 -1.55 0.78 -11.83
CA LYS A 65 -0.76 1.94 -12.25
C LYS A 65 0.67 1.88 -11.71
N LEU A 66 0.84 1.52 -10.43
CA LEU A 66 2.17 1.37 -9.84
C LEU A 66 2.95 0.23 -10.51
N SER A 67 2.30 -0.90 -10.80
CA SER A 67 2.91 -2.00 -11.55
C SER A 67 3.36 -1.56 -12.95
N ALA A 68 2.54 -0.79 -13.67
CA ALA A 68 2.91 -0.24 -14.97
C ALA A 68 4.10 0.74 -14.87
N GLN A 69 4.13 1.60 -13.84
CA GLN A 69 5.28 2.50 -13.60
C GLN A 69 6.56 1.70 -13.34
N ILE A 70 6.50 0.62 -12.55
CA ILE A 70 7.65 -0.27 -12.29
C ILE A 70 8.14 -0.91 -13.60
N GLN A 71 7.23 -1.40 -14.44
CA GLN A 71 7.58 -1.96 -15.75
C GLN A 71 8.24 -0.92 -16.67
N ASN A 72 7.88 0.36 -16.53
CA ASN A 72 8.49 1.48 -17.24
C ASN A 72 9.74 2.07 -16.54
N GLY A 73 10.30 1.36 -15.55
CA GLY A 73 11.56 1.74 -14.92
C GLY A 73 11.46 2.75 -13.79
N ALA A 74 10.26 2.98 -13.22
CA ALA A 74 10.13 3.85 -12.06
C ALA A 74 10.99 3.36 -10.88
N PRO A 75 11.70 4.26 -10.16
CA PRO A 75 12.75 3.91 -9.22
C PRO A 75 12.22 3.51 -7.84
N PHE A 76 11.31 2.57 -7.76
CA PHE A 76 10.82 2.00 -6.51
C PHE A 76 11.69 0.86 -6.02
N ASP A 77 11.74 0.64 -4.71
CA ASP A 77 12.54 -0.38 -4.04
C ASP A 77 11.70 -1.58 -3.60
N ILE A 78 10.50 -1.33 -3.07
CA ILE A 78 9.55 -2.38 -2.67
C ILE A 78 8.16 -2.00 -3.20
N PHE A 79 7.44 -2.98 -3.70
CA PHE A 79 6.06 -2.82 -4.16
C PHE A 79 5.09 -3.60 -3.25
N PHE A 80 4.13 -2.88 -2.69
CA PHE A 80 3.01 -3.41 -1.90
C PHE A 80 1.73 -3.35 -2.74
N SER A 81 1.28 -4.50 -3.19
CA SER A 81 0.10 -4.62 -4.04
C SER A 81 -1.14 -5.06 -3.26
N ALA A 82 -2.30 -4.51 -3.56
CA ALA A 82 -3.60 -4.96 -3.05
C ALA A 82 -4.11 -6.25 -3.73
N ASP A 83 -3.43 -6.72 -4.78
CA ASP A 83 -3.66 -8.02 -5.39
C ASP A 83 -2.32 -8.65 -5.77
N GLN A 84 -2.08 -9.87 -5.27
CA GLN A 84 -0.84 -10.62 -5.52
C GLN A 84 -0.55 -10.84 -7.00
N ALA A 85 -1.57 -10.84 -7.86
CA ALA A 85 -1.41 -11.04 -9.30
C ALA A 85 -0.45 -10.02 -9.93
N TYR A 86 -0.46 -8.75 -9.48
CA TYR A 86 0.47 -7.73 -9.98
C TYR A 86 1.91 -8.01 -9.55
N ALA A 87 2.12 -8.47 -8.30
CA ALA A 87 3.43 -8.85 -7.80
C ALA A 87 3.99 -10.06 -8.56
N VAL A 88 3.15 -11.07 -8.81
CA VAL A 88 3.50 -12.25 -9.63
C VAL A 88 3.82 -11.86 -11.07
N ALA A 89 3.08 -10.92 -11.65
CA ALA A 89 3.36 -10.43 -13.01
C ALA A 89 4.75 -9.76 -13.09
N LEU A 90 5.12 -8.92 -12.11
CA LEU A 90 6.46 -8.33 -12.06
C LEU A 90 7.56 -9.38 -11.86
N GLN A 91 7.31 -10.43 -11.08
CA GLN A 91 8.24 -11.54 -10.90
C GLN A 91 8.47 -12.29 -12.21
N ARG A 92 7.42 -12.60 -12.96
CA ARG A 92 7.52 -13.23 -14.30
C ARG A 92 8.32 -12.41 -15.30
N LEU A 93 8.27 -11.08 -15.16
CA LEU A 93 9.09 -10.15 -15.98
C LEU A 93 10.51 -9.99 -15.46
N ASN A 94 10.92 -10.75 -14.44
CA ASN A 94 12.23 -10.64 -13.79
C ASN A 94 12.56 -9.23 -13.24
N LEU A 95 11.55 -8.47 -12.80
CA LEU A 95 11.71 -7.14 -12.20
C LEU A 95 11.84 -7.17 -10.67
N THR A 96 11.73 -8.36 -10.06
CA THR A 96 11.78 -8.55 -8.60
C THR A 96 13.05 -9.30 -8.17
N HIS A 97 13.30 -9.25 -6.86
CA HIS A 97 14.30 -10.04 -6.16
C HIS A 97 13.63 -10.89 -5.08
N GLY A 98 13.85 -12.20 -5.11
CA GLY A 98 13.20 -13.16 -4.22
C GLY A 98 11.73 -13.40 -4.52
N ASP A 99 11.02 -13.95 -3.55
CA ASP A 99 9.65 -14.42 -3.72
C ASP A 99 8.59 -13.35 -3.50
N VAL A 100 7.42 -13.55 -4.11
CA VAL A 100 6.19 -12.82 -3.79
C VAL A 100 5.75 -13.22 -2.39
N ARG A 101 5.55 -12.24 -1.49
CA ARG A 101 5.23 -12.46 -0.09
C ARG A 101 3.83 -11.92 0.23
N PRO A 102 2.81 -12.80 0.35
CA PRO A 102 1.52 -12.39 0.87
C PRO A 102 1.67 -11.92 2.33
N TYR A 103 1.03 -10.78 2.68
CA TYR A 103 1.12 -10.21 4.04
C TYR A 103 -0.24 -9.94 4.68
N ALA A 104 -1.29 -9.74 3.87
CA ALA A 104 -2.63 -9.42 4.36
C ALA A 104 -3.71 -9.85 3.36
N VAL A 105 -4.96 -9.89 3.80
CA VAL A 105 -6.15 -9.98 2.94
C VAL A 105 -7.04 -8.77 3.21
N GLY A 106 -7.22 -7.94 2.18
CA GLY A 106 -8.07 -6.75 2.24
C GLY A 106 -9.56 -7.09 2.29
N GLN A 107 -10.36 -6.16 2.83
CA GLN A 107 -11.80 -6.32 2.96
C GLN A 107 -12.52 -5.19 2.22
N LEU A 108 -13.48 -5.55 1.38
CA LEU A 108 -14.36 -4.59 0.70
C LEU A 108 -15.51 -4.19 1.63
N ALA A 109 -15.84 -2.90 1.66
CA ALA A 109 -16.91 -2.35 2.49
C ALA A 109 -17.82 -1.43 1.68
N LEU A 110 -19.12 -1.49 1.92
CA LEU A 110 -20.10 -0.51 1.51
C LEU A 110 -20.13 0.60 2.55
N TRP A 111 -19.97 1.85 2.15
CA TRP A 111 -19.91 3.01 3.04
C TRP A 111 -20.76 4.16 2.54
N SER A 112 -21.37 4.89 3.49
CA SER A 112 -22.06 6.16 3.27
C SER A 112 -21.86 7.08 4.47
N LEU A 113 -21.75 8.38 4.24
CA LEU A 113 -21.82 9.38 5.31
C LEU A 113 -23.22 9.47 5.94
N ASP A 114 -24.27 9.15 5.17
CA ASP A 114 -25.63 9.00 5.70
C ASP A 114 -25.72 7.67 6.46
N PRO A 115 -25.89 7.68 7.80
CA PRO A 115 -25.90 6.46 8.59
C PRO A 115 -27.09 5.53 8.27
N GLU A 116 -28.19 6.05 7.75
CA GLU A 116 -29.32 5.22 7.31
C GLU A 116 -28.91 4.40 6.07
N LEU A 117 -28.34 5.07 5.06
CA LEU A 117 -27.86 4.40 3.86
C LEU A 117 -26.73 3.40 4.15
N GLY A 118 -25.79 3.77 5.02
CA GLY A 118 -24.63 2.91 5.33
C GLY A 118 -24.97 1.63 6.10
N ARG A 119 -26.20 1.52 6.66
CA ARG A 119 -26.71 0.31 7.35
C ARG A 119 -27.54 -0.58 6.44
N LEU A 120 -27.94 -0.11 5.27
CA LEU A 120 -28.68 -0.90 4.29
C LEU A 120 -27.78 -1.92 3.59
N GLY A 121 -28.39 -2.92 2.98
CA GLY A 121 -27.72 -3.86 2.09
C GLY A 121 -27.28 -3.20 0.78
N LEU A 122 -26.30 -3.80 0.10
CA LEU A 122 -25.78 -3.30 -1.18
C LEU A 122 -26.89 -3.10 -2.22
N ASP A 123 -27.84 -4.04 -2.31
CA ASP A 123 -28.95 -4.01 -3.27
C ASP A 123 -29.86 -2.81 -3.03
N GLU A 124 -30.16 -2.55 -1.76
CA GLU A 124 -31.01 -1.43 -1.33
C GLU A 124 -30.32 -0.10 -1.59
N VAL A 125 -29.05 0.03 -1.21
CA VAL A 125 -28.27 1.27 -1.40
C VAL A 125 -28.14 1.61 -2.88
N VAL A 126 -27.79 0.63 -3.74
CA VAL A 126 -27.62 0.88 -5.17
C VAL A 126 -28.93 1.33 -5.82
N ARG A 127 -30.07 0.78 -5.38
CA ARG A 127 -31.42 1.15 -5.91
C ARG A 127 -32.04 2.35 -5.22
N HIS A 128 -31.47 2.80 -4.11
CA HIS A 128 -32.05 3.87 -3.31
C HIS A 128 -32.18 5.20 -4.08
N PRO A 129 -33.32 5.91 -4.00
CA PRO A 129 -33.56 7.13 -4.76
C PRO A 129 -32.64 8.30 -4.35
N ARG A 130 -32.15 8.34 -3.11
CA ARG A 130 -31.16 9.32 -2.64
C ARG A 130 -29.75 9.08 -3.21
N VAL A 131 -29.42 7.87 -3.68
CA VAL A 131 -28.11 7.52 -4.25
C VAL A 131 -28.12 7.86 -5.73
N LYS A 132 -27.60 9.03 -6.08
CA LYS A 132 -27.43 9.50 -7.46
C LYS A 132 -26.03 9.18 -8.00
N ARG A 133 -25.01 9.13 -7.12
CA ARG A 133 -23.63 8.80 -7.43
C ARG A 133 -23.13 7.73 -6.47
N PHE A 134 -22.46 6.73 -7.01
CA PHE A 134 -21.93 5.58 -6.29
C PHE A 134 -20.43 5.42 -6.63
N ALA A 135 -19.57 5.56 -5.63
CA ALA A 135 -18.12 5.57 -5.84
C ALA A 135 -17.52 4.16 -5.78
N ILE A 136 -16.66 3.85 -6.73
CA ILE A 136 -15.74 2.71 -6.70
C ILE A 136 -14.37 3.15 -7.22
N ALA A 137 -13.31 2.40 -6.90
CA ALA A 137 -12.04 2.57 -7.60
C ALA A 137 -12.17 2.13 -9.07
N ASN A 138 -11.39 2.72 -9.99
CA ASN A 138 -11.44 2.34 -11.41
C ASN A 138 -11.00 0.87 -11.59
N PRO A 139 -11.91 -0.03 -12.05
CA PRO A 139 -11.64 -1.46 -12.17
C PRO A 139 -10.58 -1.82 -13.23
N GLU A 140 -10.26 -0.91 -14.14
CA GLU A 140 -9.22 -1.15 -15.17
C GLU A 140 -7.84 -1.39 -14.54
N HIS A 141 -7.56 -0.76 -13.38
CA HIS A 141 -6.22 -0.82 -12.78
C HIS A 141 -6.22 -0.90 -11.23
N ALA A 142 -7.38 -0.84 -10.57
CA ALA A 142 -7.48 -0.89 -9.12
C ALA A 142 -8.14 -2.19 -8.63
N PRO A 143 -7.45 -3.03 -7.83
CA PRO A 143 -8.00 -4.29 -7.33
C PRO A 143 -9.34 -4.15 -6.60
N TYR A 144 -9.48 -3.15 -5.74
CA TYR A 144 -10.73 -2.88 -5.04
C TYR A 144 -11.88 -2.53 -6.01
N GLY A 145 -11.58 -1.87 -7.13
CA GLY A 145 -12.56 -1.60 -8.18
C GLY A 145 -12.99 -2.88 -8.90
N GLN A 146 -12.05 -3.78 -9.18
CA GLN A 146 -12.35 -5.09 -9.77
C GLN A 146 -13.26 -5.90 -8.85
N ARG A 147 -12.95 -5.98 -7.56
CA ARG A 147 -13.78 -6.67 -6.55
C ARG A 147 -15.14 -6.01 -6.34
N ALA A 148 -15.20 -4.67 -6.44
CA ALA A 148 -16.48 -3.95 -6.42
C ALA A 148 -17.36 -4.35 -7.62
N MET A 149 -16.79 -4.42 -8.82
CA MET A 149 -17.52 -4.85 -10.01
C MET A 149 -17.93 -6.33 -9.95
N GLU A 150 -17.09 -7.21 -9.37
CA GLU A 150 -17.45 -8.61 -9.13
C GLU A 150 -18.66 -8.72 -8.19
N ALA A 151 -18.64 -8.00 -7.06
CA ALA A 151 -19.75 -8.00 -6.10
C ALA A 151 -21.04 -7.44 -6.72
N LEU A 152 -20.96 -6.35 -7.46
CA LEU A 152 -22.11 -5.76 -8.16
C LEU A 152 -22.67 -6.71 -9.22
N ARG A 153 -21.81 -7.41 -9.96
CA ARG A 153 -22.22 -8.42 -10.95
C ARG A 153 -22.89 -9.61 -10.28
N GLN A 154 -22.28 -10.15 -9.22
CA GLN A 154 -22.81 -11.29 -8.47
C GLN A 154 -24.21 -10.99 -7.90
N ARG A 155 -24.48 -9.72 -7.58
CA ARG A 155 -25.78 -9.27 -7.07
C ARG A 155 -26.76 -8.81 -8.15
N GLY A 156 -26.41 -8.88 -9.43
CA GLY A 156 -27.27 -8.42 -10.52
C GLY A 156 -27.55 -6.90 -10.49
N LEU A 157 -26.58 -6.11 -10.04
CA LEU A 157 -26.72 -4.67 -9.82
C LEU A 157 -26.05 -3.80 -10.90
N LEU A 158 -25.39 -4.40 -11.90
CA LEU A 158 -24.61 -3.63 -12.89
C LEU A 158 -25.47 -2.58 -13.59
N ASP A 159 -26.63 -2.95 -14.11
CA ASP A 159 -27.51 -2.02 -14.85
C ASP A 159 -28.03 -0.89 -13.93
N ALA A 160 -28.31 -1.22 -12.67
CA ALA A 160 -28.84 -0.25 -11.70
C ALA A 160 -27.78 0.77 -11.28
N VAL A 161 -26.48 0.37 -11.25
CA VAL A 161 -25.38 1.20 -10.78
C VAL A 161 -24.66 1.94 -11.91
N GLN A 162 -24.65 1.42 -13.14
CA GLN A 162 -23.83 1.89 -14.25
C GLN A 162 -23.92 3.42 -14.48
N ARG A 163 -25.12 3.98 -14.46
CA ARG A 163 -25.35 5.43 -14.66
C ARG A 163 -25.00 6.27 -13.43
N LYS A 164 -24.74 5.64 -12.29
CA LYS A 164 -24.42 6.28 -11.02
C LYS A 164 -22.93 6.21 -10.69
N LEU A 165 -22.16 5.39 -11.41
CA LEU A 165 -20.74 5.14 -11.09
C LEU A 165 -19.91 6.42 -11.19
N VAL A 166 -19.11 6.63 -10.14
CA VAL A 166 -18.01 7.60 -10.11
C VAL A 166 -16.73 6.82 -9.83
N LEU A 167 -15.79 6.90 -10.75
CA LEU A 167 -14.56 6.11 -10.72
C LEU A 167 -13.43 6.91 -10.10
N GLY A 168 -12.93 6.47 -8.94
CA GLY A 168 -11.70 6.99 -8.33
C GLY A 168 -10.48 6.34 -8.97
N ASP A 169 -9.41 7.08 -9.11
CA ASP A 169 -8.13 6.60 -9.64
C ASP A 169 -7.53 5.45 -8.81
N ASN A 170 -7.91 5.40 -7.55
CA ASN A 170 -7.58 4.35 -6.59
C ASN A 170 -8.67 4.30 -5.50
N VAL A 171 -8.58 3.35 -4.57
CA VAL A 171 -9.62 3.16 -3.56
C VAL A 171 -9.67 4.30 -2.52
N SER A 172 -8.58 5.00 -2.27
CA SER A 172 -8.59 6.19 -1.40
C SER A 172 -9.35 7.34 -2.04
N GLN A 173 -9.23 7.54 -3.35
CA GLN A 173 -10.03 8.56 -4.05
C GLN A 173 -11.52 8.18 -4.11
N ALA A 174 -11.84 6.90 -4.28
CA ALA A 174 -13.23 6.44 -4.15
C ALA A 174 -13.80 6.75 -2.77
N ALA A 175 -13.04 6.51 -1.69
CA ALA A 175 -13.42 6.89 -0.34
C ALA A 175 -13.56 8.42 -0.20
N GLN A 176 -12.66 9.21 -0.79
CA GLN A 176 -12.73 10.66 -0.78
C GLN A 176 -14.01 11.19 -1.44
N PHE A 177 -14.49 10.57 -2.54
CA PHE A 177 -15.75 10.98 -3.16
C PHE A 177 -16.94 10.79 -2.22
N VAL A 178 -16.96 9.74 -1.39
CA VAL A 178 -17.99 9.58 -0.36
C VAL A 178 -17.79 10.59 0.76
N GLN A 179 -16.56 10.76 1.25
CA GLN A 179 -16.21 11.67 2.35
C GLN A 179 -16.60 13.13 2.05
N THR A 180 -16.44 13.56 0.81
CA THR A 180 -16.77 14.94 0.39
C THR A 180 -18.24 15.12 -0.03
N GLY A 181 -19.05 14.05 -0.02
CA GLY A 181 -20.44 14.07 -0.52
C GLY A 181 -20.54 14.07 -2.05
N ALA A 182 -19.43 13.98 -2.78
CA ALA A 182 -19.44 13.86 -4.25
C ALA A 182 -20.11 12.54 -4.70
N ALA A 183 -20.14 11.52 -3.86
CA ALA A 183 -20.96 10.33 -3.99
C ALA A 183 -21.70 10.06 -2.67
N GLN A 184 -22.95 9.58 -2.73
CA GLN A 184 -23.75 9.31 -1.54
C GLN A 184 -23.36 8.00 -0.87
N ALA A 185 -22.79 7.05 -1.62
CA ALA A 185 -22.28 5.79 -1.11
C ALA A 185 -21.18 5.27 -2.04
N GLY A 186 -20.44 4.24 -1.58
CA GLY A 186 -19.43 3.61 -2.40
C GLY A 186 -18.95 2.29 -1.84
N LEU A 187 -18.25 1.52 -2.69
CA LEU A 187 -17.51 0.33 -2.30
C LEU A 187 -16.03 0.70 -2.16
N VAL A 188 -15.53 0.62 -0.93
CA VAL A 188 -14.19 1.07 -0.55
C VAL A 188 -13.46 0.03 0.30
N SER A 189 -12.23 0.29 0.69
CA SER A 189 -11.49 -0.55 1.64
C SER A 189 -11.95 -0.30 3.08
N SER A 190 -12.23 -1.37 3.84
CA SER A 190 -12.50 -1.23 5.28
C SER A 190 -11.31 -0.64 6.05
N ALA A 191 -10.07 -0.85 5.56
CA ALA A 191 -8.88 -0.31 6.19
C ALA A 191 -8.87 1.23 6.22
N LEU A 192 -9.40 1.87 5.19
CA LEU A 192 -9.57 3.33 5.18
C LEU A 192 -10.59 3.78 6.22
N LEU A 193 -11.70 3.05 6.35
CA LEU A 193 -12.80 3.40 7.28
C LEU A 193 -12.43 3.22 8.76
N LEU A 194 -11.46 2.34 9.03
CA LEU A 194 -10.89 2.10 10.36
C LEU A 194 -9.73 3.04 10.69
N SER A 195 -9.32 3.90 9.75
CA SER A 195 -8.26 4.87 9.97
C SER A 195 -8.70 5.97 10.95
N PRO A 196 -7.77 6.62 11.66
CA PRO A 196 -8.09 7.75 12.54
C PRO A 196 -8.84 8.88 11.84
N THR A 197 -8.64 9.02 10.52
CA THR A 197 -9.27 10.08 9.72
C THR A 197 -10.75 9.80 9.41
N LEU A 198 -11.13 8.53 9.19
CA LEU A 198 -12.49 8.18 8.74
C LEU A 198 -13.30 7.41 9.79
N ALA A 199 -12.66 6.94 10.86
CA ALA A 199 -13.35 6.22 11.93
C ALA A 199 -14.51 7.03 12.51
N GLY A 200 -15.69 6.40 12.58
CA GLY A 200 -16.90 7.03 13.10
C GLY A 200 -17.62 7.97 12.12
N GLN A 201 -17.12 8.17 10.89
CA GLN A 201 -17.83 8.96 9.88
C GLN A 201 -18.85 8.10 9.14
N GLY A 202 -20.14 8.42 9.32
CA GLY A 202 -21.27 7.71 8.70
C GLY A 202 -21.43 6.28 9.22
N ALA A 203 -21.86 5.38 8.34
CA ALA A 203 -21.97 3.96 8.63
C ALA A 203 -21.48 3.11 7.45
N TRP A 204 -21.03 1.91 7.74
CA TRP A 204 -20.54 0.98 6.73
C TRP A 204 -20.84 -0.47 7.11
N THR A 205 -20.91 -1.32 6.09
CA THR A 205 -21.09 -2.74 6.23
C THR A 205 -20.05 -3.48 5.39
N ARG A 206 -19.56 -4.63 5.89
CA ARG A 206 -18.62 -5.47 5.13
C ARG A 206 -19.34 -6.15 3.98
N VAL A 207 -18.76 -6.11 2.79
CA VAL A 207 -19.25 -6.89 1.65
C VAL A 207 -18.88 -8.36 1.87
N PRO A 208 -19.84 -9.31 1.76
CA PRO A 208 -19.57 -10.72 1.91
C PRO A 208 -18.48 -11.23 0.94
N GLN A 209 -17.52 -12.00 1.45
CA GLN A 209 -16.45 -12.57 0.64
C GLN A 209 -16.96 -13.47 -0.50
N ALA A 210 -18.15 -14.08 -0.34
CA ALA A 210 -18.76 -14.92 -1.38
C ALA A 210 -19.17 -14.12 -2.64
N TRP A 211 -19.16 -12.79 -2.61
CA TRP A 211 -19.56 -11.96 -3.74
C TRP A 211 -18.40 -11.49 -4.61
N HIS A 212 -17.18 -11.71 -4.20
CA HIS A 212 -15.98 -11.31 -4.94
C HIS A 212 -14.79 -12.21 -4.61
N SER A 213 -13.81 -12.23 -5.48
CA SER A 213 -12.54 -12.93 -5.26
C SER A 213 -11.76 -12.29 -4.10
N PRO A 214 -10.93 -13.06 -3.35
CA PRO A 214 -10.13 -12.53 -2.26
C PRO A 214 -9.17 -11.42 -2.72
N LEU A 215 -9.00 -10.41 -1.87
CA LEU A 215 -7.98 -9.35 -2.03
C LEU A 215 -6.69 -9.78 -1.31
N VAL A 216 -6.05 -10.84 -1.79
CA VAL A 216 -4.77 -11.30 -1.23
C VAL A 216 -3.70 -10.29 -1.60
N GLN A 217 -3.26 -9.53 -0.60
CA GLN A 217 -2.22 -8.52 -0.77
C GLN A 217 -0.83 -9.12 -0.62
N ALA A 218 0.08 -8.71 -1.48
CA ALA A 218 1.44 -9.20 -1.46
C ALA A 218 2.45 -8.09 -1.74
N LEU A 219 3.66 -8.29 -1.23
CA LEU A 219 4.79 -7.43 -1.53
C LEU A 219 5.86 -8.19 -2.33
N VAL A 220 6.67 -7.42 -3.05
CA VAL A 220 7.93 -7.86 -3.66
C VAL A 220 9.00 -6.80 -3.46
N VAL A 221 10.23 -7.24 -3.22
CA VAL A 221 11.42 -6.39 -3.35
C VAL A 221 11.75 -6.27 -4.83
N LEU A 222 11.96 -5.06 -5.32
CA LEU A 222 12.30 -4.84 -6.72
C LEU A 222 13.81 -5.06 -6.95
N ARG A 223 14.18 -5.43 -8.17
CA ARG A 223 15.55 -5.82 -8.51
C ARG A 223 16.58 -4.75 -8.14
N ARG A 224 16.25 -3.47 -8.25
CA ARG A 224 17.17 -2.38 -7.89
C ARG A 224 17.54 -2.37 -6.40
N ALA A 225 16.68 -2.89 -5.54
CA ALA A 225 16.92 -2.99 -4.09
C ALA A 225 17.43 -4.35 -3.64
N ALA A 226 17.86 -5.23 -4.57
CA ALA A 226 18.33 -6.59 -4.29
C ALA A 226 19.47 -6.65 -3.26
N ALA A 227 20.36 -5.65 -3.26
CA ALA A 227 21.48 -5.55 -2.32
C ALA A 227 21.20 -4.58 -1.15
N SER A 228 19.98 -4.06 -1.00
CA SER A 228 19.63 -3.13 0.07
C SER A 228 19.39 -3.86 1.39
N THR A 229 20.28 -3.66 2.36
CA THR A 229 20.10 -4.17 3.74
C THR A 229 18.87 -3.58 4.39
N LEU A 230 18.58 -2.28 4.13
CA LEU A 230 17.40 -1.62 4.66
C LEU A 230 16.09 -2.22 4.12
N ALA A 231 16.05 -2.62 2.84
CA ALA A 231 14.91 -3.32 2.26
C ALA A 231 14.70 -4.70 2.92
N ALA A 232 15.79 -5.45 3.14
CA ALA A 232 15.73 -6.74 3.82
C ALA A 232 15.23 -6.58 5.27
N GLU A 233 15.72 -5.58 6.00
CA GLU A 233 15.31 -5.27 7.37
C GLU A 233 13.82 -4.87 7.45
N LEU A 234 13.34 -4.03 6.51
CA LEU A 234 11.93 -3.67 6.46
C LEU A 234 11.05 -4.89 6.20
N VAL A 235 11.45 -5.77 5.26
CA VAL A 235 10.74 -7.01 4.98
C VAL A 235 10.72 -7.96 6.19
N GLN A 236 11.79 -8.02 6.97
CA GLN A 236 11.84 -8.77 8.21
C GLN A 236 10.94 -8.15 9.28
N HIS A 237 10.93 -6.82 9.39
CA HIS A 237 10.06 -6.09 10.34
C HIS A 237 8.57 -6.38 10.10
N LEU A 238 8.14 -6.56 8.84
CA LEU A 238 6.77 -6.92 8.47
C LEU A 238 6.29 -8.25 9.06
N GLN A 239 7.21 -9.15 9.43
CA GLN A 239 6.88 -10.47 9.98
C GLN A 239 6.70 -10.44 11.51
N THR A 240 6.95 -9.31 12.16
CA THR A 240 6.83 -9.20 13.61
C THR A 240 5.37 -9.29 14.08
N PRO A 241 5.11 -9.85 15.28
CA PRO A 241 3.76 -9.90 15.84
C PRO A 241 3.11 -8.52 15.97
N ALA A 242 3.89 -7.48 16.23
CA ALA A 242 3.41 -6.10 16.33
C ALA A 242 2.82 -5.62 15.00
N VAL A 243 3.47 -5.91 13.87
CA VAL A 243 2.97 -5.57 12.54
C VAL A 243 1.76 -6.41 12.15
N GLN A 244 1.72 -7.69 12.54
CA GLN A 244 0.53 -8.52 12.32
C GLN A 244 -0.69 -7.97 13.09
N ALA A 245 -0.50 -7.55 14.34
CA ALA A 245 -1.54 -6.87 15.12
C ALA A 245 -1.97 -5.53 14.49
N LEU A 246 -1.01 -4.79 13.91
CA LEU A 246 -1.28 -3.56 13.17
C LEU A 246 -2.22 -3.82 11.98
N TRP A 247 -1.92 -4.81 11.14
CA TRP A 247 -2.78 -5.19 10.02
C TRP A 247 -4.20 -5.51 10.48
N GLN A 248 -4.35 -6.32 11.54
CA GLN A 248 -5.65 -6.69 12.10
C GLN A 248 -6.43 -5.48 12.63
N ARG A 249 -5.77 -4.53 13.29
CA ARG A 249 -6.39 -3.29 13.79
C ARG A 249 -6.96 -2.44 12.65
N TYR A 250 -6.31 -2.42 11.50
CA TYR A 250 -6.81 -1.79 10.27
C TYR A 250 -7.78 -2.68 9.48
N GLY A 251 -8.28 -3.79 10.07
CA GLY A 251 -9.31 -4.62 9.47
C GLY A 251 -8.85 -5.57 8.37
N PHE A 252 -7.55 -5.71 8.16
CA PHE A 252 -7.01 -6.79 7.34
C PHE A 252 -7.09 -8.12 8.08
N THR A 253 -7.27 -9.21 7.33
CA THR A 253 -7.05 -10.55 7.86
C THR A 253 -5.68 -11.06 7.41
N LEU A 254 -5.11 -11.97 8.19
CA LEU A 254 -3.83 -12.58 7.81
C LEU A 254 -4.06 -13.62 6.72
N PRO A 255 -3.14 -13.78 5.77
CA PRO A 255 -3.20 -14.88 4.81
C PRO A 255 -3.21 -16.21 5.56
N GLN A 256 -4.10 -17.12 5.18
CA GLN A 256 -3.98 -18.50 5.68
C GLN A 256 -2.64 -19.05 5.20
N ALA A 257 -1.85 -19.61 6.12
CA ALA A 257 -0.66 -20.37 5.73
C ALA A 257 -1.10 -21.38 4.66
N ALA A 258 -0.43 -21.36 3.50
CA ALA A 258 -0.67 -22.40 2.51
C ALA A 258 -0.53 -23.73 3.24
N SER A 259 -1.66 -24.47 3.39
CA SER A 259 -1.59 -25.84 3.86
C SER A 259 -0.64 -26.55 2.90
N THR A 260 0.56 -26.86 3.37
CA THR A 260 1.47 -27.76 2.68
C THR A 260 0.70 -29.05 2.55
N GLY A 261 -0.04 -29.19 1.45
CA GLY A 261 -0.72 -30.41 1.09
C GLY A 261 0.34 -31.50 1.05
N ALA A 262 0.27 -32.39 2.01
CA ALA A 262 0.92 -33.70 1.90
C ALA A 262 0.51 -34.25 0.52
N ARG A 263 1.46 -34.36 -0.39
CA ARG A 263 1.28 -35.19 -1.59
C ARG A 263 1.08 -36.61 -1.11
N PRO A 264 0.06 -37.29 -1.63
CA PRO A 264 -0.08 -38.73 -1.42
C PRO A 264 1.09 -39.51 -2.03
#